data_7d9333d176a7467b53448c1bc549f9c3
#
_entry.id   7d9333d176a7467b53448c1bc549f9c3
#
_cell.length_a   1.000
_cell.length_b   1.000
_cell.length_c   1.000
_cell.angle_alpha   90.00
_cell.angle_beta   90.00
_cell.angle_gamma   90.00
#
_symmetry.space_group_name_H-M   'P 1'
#
loop_
_entity.id
_entity.type
_entity.pdbx_description
1 polymer ?
#
loop_
_entity_poly.entity_id
_entity_poly.type
_entity_poly.pdbx_seq_one_letter_code
_entity_poly.pdbx_strand_id
1 'polypeptide(L)'
;SLIATTTSHREVMVERMFLGEDNRDTGQPDGASDCGDAKLAQYRVWMLEQWENEILIADHAADPIESVASAQATACEALTAMADALAELDAGCLDGDALMGTVLALEDTQRRLDAAKAVTLGALESSGVTETETGLGAKAWKANRTHGCAATVARELKIARTLQRFAGFAEALAKGLISTDHVTALAAVCNDRTLEGLLEAEDKLLVFAKLHRY
;
A
#
# COMPACT_ATOMS: atom_id res chain seq x y z
N SER A 1 1.03 1.77 22.74
CA SER A 1 0.52 0.55 23.42
C SER A 1 0.67 -0.73 22.58
N LEU A 2 1.39 -0.70 21.47
CA LEU A 2 1.65 -1.84 20.57
C LEU A 2 3.00 -2.53 20.82
N ILE A 3 3.88 -1.94 21.59
CA ILE A 3 5.23 -2.47 21.87
C ILE A 3 5.22 -3.55 22.96
N ALA A 4 4.23 -3.56 23.85
CA ALA A 4 4.19 -4.49 25.00
C ALA A 4 3.71 -5.91 24.63
N THR A 5 3.03 -6.12 23.51
CA THR A 5 2.48 -7.43 23.11
C THR A 5 3.46 -8.30 22.33
N THR A 6 4.47 -7.70 21.72
CA THR A 6 5.46 -8.42 20.90
C THR A 6 6.51 -9.15 21.77
N THR A 7 6.81 -8.62 22.94
CA THR A 7 7.82 -9.19 23.87
C THR A 7 7.32 -10.51 24.49
N SER A 8 6.03 -10.58 24.84
CA SER A 8 5.45 -11.77 25.49
C SER A 8 5.37 -13.00 24.58
N HIS A 9 5.15 -12.80 23.27
CA HIS A 9 5.14 -13.92 22.30
C HIS A 9 6.54 -14.45 22.00
N ARG A 10 7.55 -13.58 22.11
CA ARG A 10 8.97 -13.94 21.91
C ARG A 10 9.50 -14.82 23.03
N GLU A 11 9.23 -14.47 24.28
CA GLU A 11 9.70 -15.24 25.45
C GLU A 11 9.07 -16.65 25.47
N VAL A 12 7.79 -16.78 25.17
CA VAL A 12 7.10 -18.07 25.12
C VAL A 12 7.60 -18.98 23.97
N MET A 13 8.02 -18.42 22.87
CA MET A 13 8.54 -19.20 21.73
C MET A 13 9.96 -19.68 21.97
N VAL A 14 10.80 -18.84 22.61
CA VAL A 14 12.17 -19.20 23.01
C VAL A 14 12.13 -20.28 24.10
N GLU A 15 11.26 -20.14 25.11
CA GLU A 15 11.11 -21.14 26.18
C GLU A 15 10.63 -22.50 25.66
N ARG A 16 9.70 -22.53 24.70
CA ARG A 16 9.27 -23.78 24.07
C ARG A 16 10.32 -24.45 23.18
N MET A 17 11.24 -23.66 22.59
CA MET A 17 12.33 -24.21 21.77
C MET A 17 13.51 -24.74 22.59
N PHE A 18 13.72 -24.19 23.80
CA PHE A 18 14.87 -24.54 24.64
C PHE A 18 14.54 -25.51 25.77
N LEU A 19 13.29 -25.58 26.22
CA LEU A 19 12.81 -26.57 27.18
C LEU A 19 12.13 -27.70 26.41
N GLY A 20 12.97 -28.56 25.77
CA GLY A 20 12.47 -29.80 25.19
C GLY A 20 11.74 -30.60 26.25
N GLU A 21 10.41 -30.73 26.15
CA GLU A 21 9.66 -31.68 26.92
C GLU A 21 10.21 -33.08 26.64
N ASP A 22 10.94 -33.56 27.60
CA ASP A 22 11.47 -34.92 27.71
C ASP A 22 10.29 -35.91 27.72
N ASN A 23 9.90 -36.38 26.55
CA ASN A 23 9.00 -37.54 26.49
C ASN A 23 9.89 -38.80 26.54
N ARG A 24 10.36 -39.13 27.76
CA ARG A 24 11.02 -40.40 28.02
C ARG A 24 9.94 -41.40 28.36
N ASP A 25 9.51 -42.16 27.39
CA ASP A 25 9.19 -43.56 27.60
C ASP A 25 9.18 -44.32 26.26
N THR A 26 10.24 -45.04 25.97
CA THR A 26 10.27 -46.40 25.40
C THR A 26 11.73 -46.82 25.23
N GLY A 27 12.02 -47.96 25.83
CA GLY A 27 13.33 -48.54 25.96
C GLY A 27 14.09 -48.84 24.69
N GLN A 28 15.43 -48.60 24.80
CA GLN A 28 16.58 -49.36 24.23
C GLN A 28 16.91 -49.29 22.75
N PRO A 29 18.17 -49.53 22.30
CA PRO A 29 19.41 -49.87 22.97
C PRO A 29 20.66 -49.01 22.60
N ASP A 30 21.70 -49.24 23.39
CA ASP A 30 23.04 -48.73 23.28
C ASP A 30 23.68 -48.79 21.89
N GLY A 31 24.36 -47.71 21.52
CA GLY A 31 25.42 -47.74 20.51
C GLY A 31 25.17 -47.08 19.18
N ALA A 32 24.84 -45.78 19.16
CA ALA A 32 25.01 -44.98 17.95
C ALA A 32 25.17 -43.48 18.27
N SER A 33 26.41 -43.06 18.14
CA SER A 33 26.83 -41.82 17.52
C SER A 33 26.76 -40.53 18.32
N ASP A 34 27.81 -40.26 18.99
CA ASP A 34 28.35 -38.93 19.36
C ASP A 34 28.45 -37.94 18.15
N CYS A 35 28.21 -38.41 16.93
CA CYS A 35 28.24 -37.60 15.70
C CYS A 35 26.94 -36.86 15.40
N GLY A 36 25.82 -37.27 15.97
CA GLY A 36 24.52 -36.63 15.78
C GLY A 36 24.37 -35.32 16.61
N ASP A 37 24.83 -35.40 17.86
CA ASP A 37 24.73 -34.27 18.77
C ASP A 37 25.68 -33.12 18.42
N ALA A 38 26.88 -33.44 17.89
CA ALA A 38 27.82 -32.42 17.42
C ALA A 38 27.29 -31.67 16.19
N LYS A 39 26.61 -32.34 15.25
CA LYS A 39 25.98 -31.70 14.09
C LYS A 39 24.76 -30.85 14.49
N LEU A 40 23.97 -31.31 15.43
CA LEU A 40 22.84 -30.55 15.98
C LEU A 40 23.31 -29.31 16.75
N ALA A 41 24.39 -29.41 17.51
CA ALA A 41 25.00 -28.27 18.20
C ALA A 41 25.54 -27.24 17.19
N GLN A 42 26.21 -27.70 16.14
CA GLN A 42 26.76 -26.84 15.08
C GLN A 42 25.64 -26.14 14.26
N TYR A 43 24.52 -26.83 14.01
CA TYR A 43 23.34 -26.26 13.36
C TYR A 43 22.64 -25.21 14.24
N ARG A 44 22.58 -25.43 15.56
CA ARG A 44 22.05 -24.45 16.53
C ARG A 44 22.90 -23.18 16.58
N VAL A 45 24.20 -23.30 16.60
CA VAL A 45 25.12 -22.14 16.57
C VAL A 45 24.96 -21.37 15.27
N TRP A 46 24.94 -22.05 14.13
CA TRP A 46 24.71 -21.42 12.82
C TRP A 46 23.34 -20.70 12.74
N MET A 47 22.28 -21.32 13.26
CA MET A 47 20.93 -20.69 13.32
C MET A 47 20.94 -19.45 14.21
N LEU A 48 21.63 -19.46 15.33
CA LEU A 48 21.75 -18.30 16.22
C LEU A 48 22.52 -17.15 15.55
N GLU A 49 23.64 -17.47 14.87
CA GLU A 49 24.40 -16.46 14.11
C GLU A 49 23.58 -15.85 12.96
N GLN A 50 22.78 -16.67 12.23
CA GLN A 50 21.88 -16.14 11.22
C GLN A 50 20.79 -15.24 11.82
N TRP A 51 20.28 -15.62 12.97
CA TRP A 51 19.22 -14.85 13.65
C TRP A 51 19.72 -13.55 14.25
N GLU A 52 20.94 -13.55 14.81
CA GLU A 52 21.60 -12.31 15.25
C GLU A 52 21.91 -11.37 14.09
N ASN A 53 22.30 -11.89 12.93
CA ASN A 53 22.48 -11.11 11.72
C ASN A 53 21.15 -10.53 11.18
N GLU A 54 20.05 -11.29 11.21
CA GLU A 54 18.73 -10.77 10.81
C GLU A 54 18.21 -9.70 11.78
N ILE A 55 18.49 -9.83 13.10
CA ILE A 55 18.14 -8.80 14.09
C ILE A 55 19.00 -7.56 13.89
N LEU A 56 20.31 -7.69 13.63
CA LEU A 56 21.19 -6.58 13.33
C LEU A 56 20.80 -5.82 12.05
N ILE A 57 20.34 -6.55 11.02
CA ILE A 57 19.81 -5.95 9.78
C ILE A 57 18.48 -5.22 10.06
N ALA A 58 17.62 -5.78 10.93
CA ALA A 58 16.36 -5.15 11.30
C ALA A 58 16.54 -3.90 12.20
N ASP A 59 17.56 -3.88 13.05
CA ASP A 59 17.89 -2.72 13.88
C ASP A 59 18.59 -1.58 13.10
N HIS A 60 19.14 -1.89 11.92
CA HIS A 60 19.65 -0.90 10.95
C HIS A 60 18.63 -0.56 9.87
N ALA A 61 17.38 -1.04 9.99
CA ALA A 61 16.29 -0.54 9.17
C ALA A 61 16.13 0.96 9.47
N ALA A 62 16.33 1.79 8.45
CA ALA A 62 16.16 3.24 8.51
C ALA A 62 14.89 3.59 9.28
N ASP A 63 14.96 4.66 10.11
CA ASP A 63 13.80 5.18 10.83
C ASP A 63 12.58 5.17 9.90
N PRO A 64 11.43 4.61 10.29
CA PRO A 64 10.25 4.56 9.45
C PRO A 64 9.89 5.90 8.82
N ILE A 65 10.16 7.01 9.51
CA ILE A 65 9.95 8.37 8.99
C ILE A 65 10.93 8.69 7.86
N GLU A 66 12.20 8.33 8.02
CA GLU A 66 13.24 8.55 7.00
C GLU A 66 12.99 7.68 5.75
N SER A 67 12.52 6.45 5.95
CA SER A 67 12.10 5.55 4.87
C SER A 67 10.91 6.09 4.08
N VAL A 68 9.88 6.65 4.74
CA VAL A 68 8.71 7.25 4.08
C VAL A 68 9.10 8.52 3.32
N ALA A 69 9.93 9.40 3.90
CA ALA A 69 10.40 10.60 3.23
C ALA A 69 11.23 10.28 1.97
N SER A 70 12.09 9.25 2.05
CA SER A 70 12.86 8.75 0.92
C SER A 70 11.96 8.18 -0.19
N ALA A 71 10.95 7.38 0.17
CA ALA A 71 9.99 6.85 -0.78
C ALA A 71 9.16 7.95 -1.48
N GLN A 72 8.78 8.99 -0.73
CA GLN A 72 8.09 10.16 -1.30
C GLN A 72 8.98 10.91 -2.29
N ALA A 73 10.25 11.18 -1.94
CA ALA A 73 11.19 11.85 -2.82
C ALA A 73 11.37 11.07 -4.13
N THR A 74 11.61 9.76 -4.04
CA THR A 74 11.74 8.86 -5.19
C THR A 74 10.49 8.88 -6.07
N ALA A 75 9.29 8.87 -5.48
CA ALA A 75 8.03 8.95 -6.24
C ALA A 75 7.89 10.29 -6.97
N CYS A 76 8.25 11.40 -6.34
CA CYS A 76 8.22 12.73 -6.98
C CYS A 76 9.22 12.84 -8.12
N GLU A 77 10.43 12.31 -7.96
CA GLU A 77 11.45 12.26 -9.01
C GLU A 77 10.98 11.42 -10.21
N ALA A 78 10.40 10.24 -9.95
CA ALA A 78 9.86 9.39 -11.00
C ALA A 78 8.71 10.05 -11.78
N LEU A 79 7.82 10.77 -11.09
CA LEU A 79 6.74 11.53 -11.74
C LEU A 79 7.29 12.66 -12.63
N THR A 80 8.33 13.36 -12.18
CA THR A 80 8.98 14.40 -12.97
C THR A 80 9.65 13.81 -14.19
N ALA A 81 10.44 12.75 -14.05
CA ALA A 81 11.11 12.08 -15.17
C ALA A 81 10.10 11.53 -16.19
N MET A 82 8.96 11.00 -15.73
CA MET A 82 7.89 10.56 -16.62
C MET A 82 7.28 11.73 -17.39
N ALA A 83 7.03 12.87 -16.74
CA ALA A 83 6.48 14.05 -17.39
C ALA A 83 7.44 14.61 -18.46
N ASP A 84 8.75 14.65 -18.17
CA ASP A 84 9.79 15.09 -19.09
C ASP A 84 9.85 14.14 -20.31
N ALA A 85 9.88 12.83 -20.10
CA ALA A 85 9.89 11.85 -21.18
C ALA A 85 8.63 11.93 -22.06
N LEU A 86 7.45 12.21 -21.48
CA LEU A 86 6.22 12.41 -22.23
C LEU A 86 6.24 13.73 -23.03
N ALA A 87 6.90 14.78 -22.54
CA ALA A 87 7.04 16.05 -23.25
C ALA A 87 7.94 15.91 -24.50
N GLU A 88 8.89 14.97 -24.47
CA GLU A 88 9.80 14.68 -25.59
C GLU A 88 9.19 13.69 -26.62
N LEU A 89 8.04 13.08 -26.30
CA LEU A 89 7.40 12.10 -27.19
C LEU A 89 6.87 12.78 -28.46
N ASP A 90 7.46 12.47 -29.60
CA ASP A 90 6.94 12.88 -30.94
C ASP A 90 5.93 11.82 -31.45
N ALA A 91 4.66 12.05 -31.17
CA ALA A 91 3.58 11.16 -31.63
C ALA A 91 3.49 11.10 -33.16
N GLY A 92 4.01 12.11 -33.91
CA GLY A 92 4.00 12.13 -35.35
C GLY A 92 4.99 11.13 -35.97
N CYS A 93 5.99 10.69 -35.20
CA CYS A 93 6.99 9.71 -35.64
C CYS A 93 6.60 8.26 -35.33
N LEU A 94 5.50 8.02 -34.63
CA LEU A 94 5.04 6.68 -34.26
C LEU A 94 4.18 6.07 -35.38
N ASP A 95 4.37 4.77 -35.61
CA ASP A 95 3.45 3.99 -36.44
C ASP A 95 2.11 3.70 -35.74
N GLY A 96 1.14 3.13 -36.46
CA GLY A 96 -0.18 2.91 -35.93
C GLY A 96 -0.23 2.00 -34.70
N ASP A 97 0.58 0.95 -34.66
CA ASP A 97 0.62 0.00 -33.54
C ASP A 97 1.27 0.65 -32.32
N ALA A 98 2.35 1.41 -32.51
CA ALA A 98 3.00 2.17 -31.46
C ALA A 98 2.10 3.26 -30.88
N LEU A 99 1.32 3.97 -31.73
CA LEU A 99 0.32 4.94 -31.29
C LEU A 99 -0.77 4.29 -30.41
N MET A 100 -1.34 3.18 -30.85
CA MET A 100 -2.35 2.45 -30.06
C MET A 100 -1.77 1.97 -28.73
N GLY A 101 -0.57 1.39 -28.75
CA GLY A 101 0.13 0.94 -27.53
C GLY A 101 0.40 2.09 -26.57
N THR A 102 0.85 3.23 -27.07
CA THR A 102 1.13 4.43 -26.26
C THR A 102 -0.14 4.97 -25.60
N VAL A 103 -1.25 5.07 -26.35
CA VAL A 103 -2.54 5.51 -25.78
C VAL A 103 -3.00 4.59 -24.64
N LEU A 104 -2.94 3.27 -24.84
CA LEU A 104 -3.34 2.32 -23.81
C LEU A 104 -2.45 2.40 -22.55
N ALA A 105 -1.14 2.59 -22.72
CA ALA A 105 -0.20 2.77 -21.63
C ALA A 105 -0.46 4.07 -20.86
N LEU A 106 -0.77 5.15 -21.56
CA LEU A 106 -1.14 6.43 -20.93
C LEU A 106 -2.44 6.30 -20.12
N GLU A 107 -3.45 5.66 -20.68
CA GLU A 107 -4.72 5.42 -19.98
C GLU A 107 -4.54 4.57 -18.71
N ASP A 108 -3.72 3.51 -18.77
CA ASP A 108 -3.44 2.68 -17.58
C ASP A 108 -2.67 3.48 -16.52
N THR A 109 -1.67 4.24 -16.95
CA THR A 109 -0.89 5.10 -16.07
C THR A 109 -1.75 6.18 -15.43
N GLN A 110 -2.64 6.83 -16.20
CA GLN A 110 -3.55 7.85 -15.70
C GLN A 110 -4.46 7.28 -14.60
N ARG A 111 -5.04 6.08 -14.78
CA ARG A 111 -5.88 5.44 -13.76
C ARG A 111 -5.13 5.23 -12.44
N ARG A 112 -3.87 4.78 -12.51
CA ARG A 112 -3.03 4.59 -11.32
C ARG A 112 -2.66 5.91 -10.66
N LEU A 113 -2.35 6.94 -11.44
CA LEU A 113 -2.10 8.29 -10.92
C LEU A 113 -3.35 8.90 -10.26
N ASP A 114 -4.53 8.69 -10.85
CA ASP A 114 -5.78 9.18 -10.26
C ASP A 114 -6.08 8.48 -8.92
N ALA A 115 -5.77 7.19 -8.80
CA ALA A 115 -5.89 6.45 -7.55
C ALA A 115 -4.94 7.04 -6.48
N ALA A 116 -3.66 7.18 -6.80
CA ALA A 116 -2.66 7.74 -5.89
C ALA A 116 -3.02 9.17 -5.47
N LYS A 117 -3.44 10.01 -6.42
CA LYS A 117 -3.91 11.37 -6.18
C LYS A 117 -5.11 11.41 -5.24
N ALA A 118 -6.09 10.53 -5.43
CA ALA A 118 -7.28 10.49 -4.59
C ALA A 118 -6.93 10.07 -3.15
N VAL A 119 -6.09 9.05 -2.97
CA VAL A 119 -5.64 8.60 -1.64
C VAL A 119 -4.87 9.71 -0.93
N THR A 120 -3.90 10.34 -1.62
CA THR A 120 -3.09 11.44 -1.07
C THR A 120 -3.96 12.65 -0.72
N LEU A 121 -4.92 13.02 -1.59
CA LEU A 121 -5.82 14.13 -1.35
C LEU A 121 -6.76 13.87 -0.16
N GLY A 122 -7.23 12.65 0.00
CA GLY A 122 -8.02 12.24 1.15
C GLY A 122 -7.24 12.31 2.46
N ALA A 123 -5.99 11.85 2.46
CA ALA A 123 -5.10 11.96 3.61
C ALA A 123 -4.79 13.43 3.95
N LEU A 124 -4.53 14.27 2.94
CA LEU A 124 -4.30 15.70 3.11
C LEU A 124 -5.51 16.39 3.75
N GLU A 125 -6.72 16.07 3.30
CA GLU A 125 -7.95 16.65 3.87
C GLU A 125 -8.15 16.18 5.32
N SER A 126 -7.97 14.88 5.59
CA SER A 126 -8.17 14.32 6.92
C SER A 126 -7.14 14.79 7.94
N SER A 127 -5.92 15.13 7.51
CA SER A 127 -4.88 15.65 8.40
C SER A 127 -5.15 17.07 8.90
N GLY A 128 -5.95 17.87 8.18
CA GLY A 128 -6.19 19.28 8.50
C GLY A 128 -4.95 20.19 8.37
N VAL A 129 -3.82 19.66 7.89
CA VAL A 129 -2.54 20.40 7.82
C VAL A 129 -2.64 21.68 7.00
N THR A 130 -3.41 21.68 5.92
CA THR A 130 -3.59 22.86 5.07
C THR A 130 -4.27 23.99 5.81
N GLU A 131 -5.24 23.70 6.68
CA GLU A 131 -5.94 24.68 7.48
C GLU A 131 -5.02 25.23 8.59
N THR A 132 -4.26 24.35 9.23
CA THR A 132 -3.32 24.72 10.29
C THR A 132 -2.18 25.60 9.78
N GLU A 133 -1.58 25.27 8.62
CA GLU A 133 -0.42 25.97 8.10
C GLU A 133 -0.77 27.21 7.26
N THR A 134 -1.91 27.19 6.55
CA THR A 134 -2.23 28.24 5.58
C THR A 134 -3.55 28.97 5.86
N GLY A 135 -4.32 28.50 6.85
CA GLY A 135 -5.68 29.02 7.12
C GLY A 135 -6.72 28.62 6.06
N LEU A 136 -6.37 27.75 5.12
CA LEU A 136 -7.23 27.32 4.02
C LEU A 136 -7.55 25.83 4.17
N GLY A 137 -8.83 25.47 4.10
CA GLY A 137 -9.21 24.06 3.96
C GLY A 137 -8.68 23.45 2.65
N ALA A 138 -8.49 22.13 2.60
CA ALA A 138 -7.85 21.40 1.48
C ALA A 138 -8.39 21.79 0.09
N LYS A 139 -9.70 22.02 -0.03
CA LYS A 139 -10.35 22.45 -1.27
C LYS A 139 -9.81 23.78 -1.77
N ALA A 140 -9.81 24.81 -0.92
CA ALA A 140 -9.36 26.15 -1.26
C ALA A 140 -7.86 26.19 -1.50
N TRP A 141 -7.10 25.50 -0.63
CA TRP A 141 -5.66 25.37 -0.77
C TRP A 141 -5.28 24.77 -2.11
N LYS A 142 -5.87 23.63 -2.48
CA LYS A 142 -5.55 22.96 -3.75
C LYS A 142 -5.95 23.82 -4.96
N ALA A 143 -7.16 24.38 -4.96
CA ALA A 143 -7.62 25.24 -6.07
C ALA A 143 -6.67 26.42 -6.31
N ASN A 144 -6.21 27.06 -5.24
CA ASN A 144 -5.26 28.17 -5.34
C ASN A 144 -3.88 27.75 -5.84
N ARG A 145 -3.37 26.62 -5.33
CA ARG A 145 -2.01 26.15 -5.70
C ARG A 145 -1.91 25.57 -7.11
N THR A 146 -2.98 24.94 -7.59
CA THR A 146 -3.01 24.32 -8.93
C THR A 146 -3.73 25.18 -9.98
N HIS A 147 -4.19 26.39 -9.61
CA HIS A 147 -5.05 27.22 -10.46
C HIS A 147 -6.28 26.46 -10.99
N GLY A 148 -6.72 25.44 -10.20
CA GLY A 148 -7.80 24.53 -10.58
C GLY A 148 -9.18 25.14 -10.32
N CYS A 149 -10.16 24.70 -11.13
CA CYS A 149 -11.55 25.07 -10.87
C CYS A 149 -12.05 24.45 -9.53
N ALA A 150 -12.65 25.28 -8.69
CA ALA A 150 -13.18 24.84 -7.38
C ALA A 150 -14.19 23.67 -7.47
N ALA A 151 -14.96 23.61 -8.57
CA ALA A 151 -15.89 22.51 -8.83
C ALA A 151 -15.16 21.18 -9.13
N THR A 152 -14.06 21.23 -9.90
CA THR A 152 -13.21 20.07 -10.17
C THR A 152 -12.58 19.56 -8.89
N VAL A 153 -11.98 20.44 -8.07
CA VAL A 153 -11.38 20.08 -6.79
C VAL A 153 -12.42 19.48 -5.83
N ALA A 154 -13.66 20.03 -5.80
CA ALA A 154 -14.73 19.48 -4.99
C ALA A 154 -15.11 18.05 -5.41
N ARG A 155 -15.13 17.76 -6.72
CA ARG A 155 -15.38 16.42 -7.26
C ARG A 155 -14.25 15.46 -6.88
N GLU A 156 -13.00 15.87 -7.01
CA GLU A 156 -11.83 15.07 -6.62
C GLU A 156 -11.84 14.74 -5.12
N LEU A 157 -12.18 15.70 -4.26
CA LEU A 157 -12.34 15.45 -2.82
C LEU A 157 -13.51 14.50 -2.52
N LYS A 158 -14.60 14.60 -3.26
CA LYS A 158 -15.72 13.65 -3.12
C LYS A 158 -15.29 12.23 -3.47
N ILE A 159 -14.52 12.04 -4.56
CA ILE A 159 -13.91 10.75 -4.94
C ILE A 159 -12.97 10.26 -3.83
N ALA A 160 -12.07 11.11 -3.34
CA ALA A 160 -11.13 10.79 -2.29
C ALA A 160 -11.83 10.28 -1.00
N ARG A 161 -12.84 10.99 -0.53
CA ARG A 161 -13.67 10.59 0.63
C ARG A 161 -14.40 9.26 0.40
N THR A 162 -14.87 9.02 -0.84
CA THR A 162 -15.52 7.76 -1.19
C THR A 162 -14.53 6.61 -1.10
N LEU A 163 -13.34 6.76 -1.67
CA LEU A 163 -12.30 5.72 -1.62
C LEU A 163 -11.77 5.47 -0.21
N GLN A 164 -11.79 6.44 0.69
CA GLN A 164 -11.49 6.22 2.11
C GLN A 164 -12.51 5.31 2.81
N ARG A 165 -13.75 5.29 2.35
CA ARG A 165 -14.84 4.46 2.91
C ARG A 165 -14.93 3.09 2.26
N PHE A 166 -14.54 2.97 0.99
CA PHE A 166 -14.64 1.76 0.16
C PHE A 166 -13.24 1.25 -0.21
N ALA A 167 -12.64 0.47 0.69
CA ALA A 167 -11.27 0.00 0.55
C ALA A 167 -11.06 -0.91 -0.69
N GLY A 168 -12.05 -1.76 -1.01
CA GLY A 168 -12.02 -2.62 -2.19
C GLY A 168 -12.02 -1.82 -3.50
N PHE A 169 -12.77 -0.72 -3.56
CA PHE A 169 -12.73 0.18 -4.72
C PHE A 169 -11.40 0.94 -4.82
N ALA A 170 -10.82 1.37 -3.70
CA ALA A 170 -9.52 2.00 -3.69
C ALA A 170 -8.42 1.07 -4.23
N GLU A 171 -8.41 -0.18 -3.78
CA GLU A 171 -7.48 -1.20 -4.25
C GLU A 171 -7.67 -1.53 -5.74
N ALA A 172 -8.92 -1.69 -6.18
CA ALA A 172 -9.22 -2.00 -7.57
C ALA A 172 -8.84 -0.85 -8.52
N LEU A 173 -9.07 0.41 -8.11
CA LEU A 173 -8.64 1.58 -8.86
C LEU A 173 -7.11 1.65 -8.95
N ALA A 174 -6.39 1.43 -7.85
CA ALA A 174 -4.93 1.42 -7.81
C ALA A 174 -4.32 0.34 -8.71
N LYS A 175 -5.02 -0.81 -8.87
CA LYS A 175 -4.63 -1.89 -9.78
C LYS A 175 -5.08 -1.66 -11.23
N GLY A 176 -5.78 -0.56 -11.54
CA GLY A 176 -6.31 -0.26 -12.87
C GLY A 176 -7.47 -1.18 -13.30
N LEU A 177 -8.07 -1.93 -12.37
CA LEU A 177 -9.18 -2.87 -12.65
C LEU A 177 -10.51 -2.16 -12.89
N ILE A 178 -10.66 -0.94 -12.38
CA ILE A 178 -11.80 -0.05 -12.57
C ILE A 178 -11.31 1.35 -12.95
N SER A 179 -12.22 2.19 -13.44
CA SER A 179 -11.91 3.59 -13.77
C SER A 179 -12.42 4.56 -12.70
N THR A 180 -11.97 5.80 -12.76
CA THR A 180 -12.45 6.91 -11.94
C THR A 180 -13.96 7.16 -12.11
N ASP A 181 -14.52 6.80 -13.29
CA ASP A 181 -15.95 6.95 -13.55
C ASP A 181 -16.78 6.01 -12.69
N HIS A 182 -16.33 4.76 -12.46
CA HIS A 182 -16.99 3.83 -11.53
C HIS A 182 -17.04 4.41 -10.11
N VAL A 183 -15.93 5.00 -9.66
CA VAL A 183 -15.87 5.64 -8.33
C VAL A 183 -16.76 6.88 -8.30
N THR A 184 -16.84 7.65 -9.39
CA THR A 184 -17.71 8.81 -9.51
C THR A 184 -19.18 8.41 -9.43
N ALA A 185 -19.56 7.30 -10.08
CA ALA A 185 -20.92 6.77 -9.99
C ALA A 185 -21.26 6.31 -8.56
N LEU A 186 -20.34 5.59 -7.90
CA LEU A 186 -20.48 5.22 -6.49
C LEU A 186 -20.61 6.46 -5.60
N ALA A 187 -19.75 7.46 -5.80
CA ALA A 187 -19.79 8.72 -5.05
C ALA A 187 -21.11 9.49 -5.25
N ALA A 188 -21.72 9.39 -6.43
CA ALA A 188 -22.99 10.07 -6.70
C ALA A 188 -24.14 9.55 -5.83
N VAL A 189 -24.16 8.24 -5.56
CA VAL A 189 -25.21 7.57 -4.78
C VAL A 189 -24.86 7.42 -3.29
N CYS A 190 -23.57 7.61 -2.93
CA CYS A 190 -23.11 7.50 -1.56
C CYS A 190 -23.50 8.76 -0.76
N ASN A 191 -24.33 8.56 0.24
CA ASN A 191 -24.74 9.56 1.24
C ASN A 191 -25.02 8.84 2.57
N ASP A 192 -25.29 9.59 3.63
CA ASP A 192 -25.45 9.02 4.98
C ASP A 192 -26.57 7.96 5.09
N ARG A 193 -27.59 8.02 4.22
CA ARG A 193 -28.71 7.07 4.22
C ARG A 193 -28.36 5.77 3.48
N THR A 194 -27.50 5.86 2.47
CA THR A 194 -27.17 4.73 1.59
C THR A 194 -25.84 4.06 1.95
N LEU A 195 -25.02 4.72 2.78
CA LEU A 195 -23.65 4.29 3.08
C LEU A 195 -23.59 2.86 3.61
N GLU A 196 -24.40 2.53 4.63
CA GLU A 196 -24.38 1.20 5.24
C GLU A 196 -24.73 0.11 4.24
N GLY A 197 -25.80 0.27 3.48
CA GLY A 197 -26.18 -0.69 2.45
C GLY A 197 -25.19 -0.80 1.29
N LEU A 198 -24.51 0.30 0.95
CA LEU A 198 -23.44 0.28 -0.06
C LEU A 198 -22.19 -0.43 0.44
N LEU A 199 -21.81 -0.28 1.72
CA LEU A 199 -20.71 -1.01 2.35
C LEU A 199 -20.99 -2.51 2.41
N GLU A 200 -22.21 -2.91 2.79
CA GLU A 200 -22.64 -4.33 2.76
C GLU A 200 -22.62 -4.93 1.35
N ALA A 201 -22.85 -4.09 0.34
CA ALA A 201 -22.88 -4.51 -1.05
C ALA A 201 -21.53 -4.33 -1.78
N GLU A 202 -20.49 -3.83 -1.12
CA GLU A 202 -19.21 -3.42 -1.74
C GLU A 202 -18.66 -4.50 -2.67
N ASP A 203 -18.56 -5.75 -2.20
CA ASP A 203 -18.01 -6.86 -2.98
C ASP A 203 -18.81 -7.12 -4.28
N LYS A 204 -20.13 -7.04 -4.21
CA LYS A 204 -21.02 -7.25 -5.37
C LYS A 204 -20.87 -6.09 -6.36
N LEU A 205 -20.85 -4.86 -5.86
CA LEU A 205 -20.65 -3.66 -6.67
C LEU A 205 -19.28 -3.68 -7.34
N LEU A 206 -18.25 -4.14 -6.64
CA LEU A 206 -16.90 -4.24 -7.18
C LEU A 206 -16.79 -5.30 -8.29
N VAL A 207 -17.43 -6.47 -8.12
CA VAL A 207 -17.51 -7.49 -9.18
C VAL A 207 -18.22 -6.90 -10.39
N PHE A 208 -19.33 -6.20 -10.20
CA PHE A 208 -20.07 -5.55 -11.28
C PHE A 208 -19.19 -4.50 -12.00
N ALA A 209 -18.51 -3.63 -11.25
CA ALA A 209 -17.66 -2.59 -11.81
C ALA A 209 -16.47 -3.14 -12.63
N LYS A 210 -15.92 -4.30 -12.24
CA LYS A 210 -14.85 -4.99 -13.00
C LYS A 210 -15.34 -5.62 -14.30
N LEU A 211 -16.59 -6.04 -14.36
CA LEU A 211 -17.17 -6.72 -15.53
C LEU A 211 -17.78 -5.75 -16.55
N HIS A 212 -18.22 -4.60 -16.11
CA HIS A 212 -18.94 -3.64 -16.96
C HIS A 212 -18.09 -2.38 -17.17
N ARG A 213 -18.01 -1.95 -18.41
CA ARG A 213 -17.46 -0.63 -18.75
C ARG A 213 -18.48 0.44 -18.39
N TYR A 214 -18.00 1.57 -17.90
CA TYR A 214 -18.84 2.73 -17.61
C TYR A 214 -19.02 3.56 -18.88
#